data_3a55186a0000063de253490be12ea709
#
_entry.id   3a55186a0000063de253490be12ea709
#
_cell.length_a   1.000
_cell.length_b   1.000
_cell.length_c   1.000
_cell.angle_alpha   90.00
_cell.angle_beta   90.00
_cell.angle_gamma   90.00
#
_symmetry.space_group_name_H-M   'P 1'
#
loop_
_entity.id
_entity.type
_entity.pdbx_description
1 polymer ?
#
loop_
_entity_poly.entity_id
_entity_poly.type
_entity_poly.pdbx_seq_one_letter_code
_entity_poly.pdbx_strand_id
1 'polypeptide(L)'
;MALDFVGAGWSYPLATDAGGRIALVTQDREIEQAIRLILGTARGERPMRPDFGCRIHEHVFGPANAATAGQVAFDVREALERWEPRIDVTEVRVGFDAIESGTLYVDVGYRVRGLNDPRNLVFPFYVIPAEGDETALATGPARAATPITRSAVPTGGA
;
A
#
# COMPACT_ATOMS: atom_id res chain seq x y z
N MET A 1 8.90 -12.95 23.69
CA MET A 1 9.09 -14.14 22.83
C MET A 1 8.95 -13.69 21.41
N ALA A 2 9.98 -13.90 20.60
CA ALA A 2 9.99 -13.46 19.22
C ALA A 2 8.95 -14.25 18.41
N LEU A 3 8.32 -13.56 17.47
CA LEU A 3 7.31 -14.13 16.55
C LEU A 3 7.99 -14.96 15.45
N ASP A 4 8.77 -15.97 15.81
CA ASP A 4 9.53 -16.79 14.86
C ASP A 4 8.63 -17.53 13.85
N PHE A 5 7.33 -17.64 14.13
CA PHE A 5 6.40 -18.30 13.21
C PHE A 5 5.99 -17.43 12.00
N VAL A 6 6.17 -16.10 12.07
CA VAL A 6 5.86 -15.20 10.95
C VAL A 6 6.84 -15.39 9.79
N GLY A 7 8.07 -15.85 10.12
CA GLY A 7 9.10 -16.11 9.13
C GLY A 7 9.86 -14.87 8.70
N ALA A 8 10.67 -15.04 7.64
CA ALA A 8 11.40 -13.98 6.97
C ALA A 8 11.19 -14.08 5.46
N GLY A 9 10.84 -12.99 4.82
CA GLY A 9 10.63 -12.89 3.38
C GLY A 9 11.66 -11.99 2.70
N TRP A 10 11.74 -12.06 1.38
CA TRP A 10 12.51 -11.10 0.60
C TRP A 10 11.86 -9.72 0.69
N SER A 11 12.68 -8.67 0.81
CA SER A 11 12.15 -7.30 0.80
C SER A 11 11.44 -6.98 -0.52
N TYR A 12 10.35 -6.23 -0.42
CA TYR A 12 9.66 -5.67 -1.57
C TYR A 12 9.61 -4.14 -1.46
N PRO A 13 10.16 -3.41 -2.43
CA PRO A 13 10.92 -3.84 -3.61
C PRO A 13 12.18 -4.64 -3.24
N LEU A 14 12.64 -5.51 -4.18
CA LEU A 14 13.83 -6.32 -3.96
C LEU A 14 15.05 -5.42 -3.76
N ALA A 15 15.76 -5.64 -2.65
CA ALA A 15 16.96 -4.88 -2.28
C ALA A 15 18.07 -5.83 -1.82
N THR A 16 19.30 -5.30 -1.74
CA THR A 16 20.44 -6.02 -1.18
C THR A 16 20.83 -5.46 0.17
N ASP A 17 21.31 -6.32 1.06
CA ASP A 17 21.89 -5.93 2.34
C ASP A 17 23.31 -5.35 2.17
N ALA A 18 23.89 -4.85 3.25
CA ALA A 18 25.26 -4.31 3.26
C ALA A 18 26.34 -5.34 2.86
N GLY A 19 26.02 -6.62 2.92
CA GLY A 19 26.90 -7.73 2.48
C GLY A 19 26.69 -8.16 1.03
N GLY A 20 25.82 -7.48 0.25
CA GLY A 20 25.50 -7.81 -1.13
C GLY A 20 24.54 -9.01 -1.28
N ARG A 21 23.94 -9.51 -0.22
CA ARG A 21 22.94 -10.58 -0.25
C ARG A 21 21.53 -9.96 -0.37
N ILE A 22 20.55 -10.78 -0.76
CA ILE A 22 19.14 -10.34 -0.79
C ILE A 22 18.73 -9.89 0.61
N ALA A 23 18.23 -8.66 0.74
CA ALA A 23 17.72 -8.13 1.99
C ALA A 23 16.46 -8.89 2.41
N LEU A 24 16.45 -9.32 3.66
CA LEU A 24 15.29 -9.98 4.26
C LEU A 24 14.52 -9.01 5.15
N VAL A 25 13.21 -9.14 5.14
CA VAL A 25 12.30 -8.49 6.08
C VAL A 25 11.67 -9.54 6.96
N THR A 26 11.48 -9.18 8.21
CA THR A 26 10.97 -10.08 9.25
C THR A 26 9.77 -9.48 9.94
N GLN A 27 8.97 -10.34 10.55
CA GLN A 27 7.86 -9.95 11.43
C GLN A 27 6.82 -9.05 10.73
N ASP A 28 6.49 -7.93 11.35
CA ASP A 28 5.41 -7.03 10.94
C ASP A 28 5.62 -6.43 9.55
N ARG A 29 6.85 -6.04 9.25
CA ARG A 29 7.20 -5.47 7.94
C ARG A 29 6.99 -6.46 6.80
N GLU A 30 7.21 -7.74 7.05
CA GLU A 30 7.01 -8.78 6.06
C GLU A 30 5.51 -8.94 5.74
N ILE A 31 4.64 -8.90 6.75
CA ILE A 31 3.19 -8.94 6.56
C ILE A 31 2.69 -7.70 5.82
N GLU A 32 3.14 -6.51 6.19
CA GLU A 32 2.77 -5.28 5.49
C GLU A 32 3.19 -5.30 4.02
N GLN A 33 4.38 -5.79 3.72
CA GLN A 33 4.86 -5.92 2.35
C GLN A 33 4.08 -6.98 1.57
N ALA A 34 3.72 -8.09 2.22
CA ALA A 34 2.87 -9.13 1.62
C ALA A 34 1.49 -8.57 1.26
N ILE A 35 0.84 -7.83 2.17
CA ILE A 35 -0.44 -7.16 1.90
C ILE A 35 -0.31 -6.21 0.71
N ARG A 36 0.71 -5.35 0.69
CA ARG A 36 0.96 -4.40 -0.41
C ARG A 36 1.19 -5.11 -1.74
N LEU A 37 1.93 -6.23 -1.72
CA LEU A 37 2.18 -7.04 -2.91
C LEU A 37 0.89 -7.68 -3.45
N ILE A 38 0.05 -8.21 -2.57
CA ILE A 38 -1.23 -8.83 -2.95
C ILE A 38 -2.16 -7.78 -3.56
N LEU A 39 -2.32 -6.62 -2.89
CA LEU A 39 -3.20 -5.55 -3.37
C LEU A 39 -2.66 -4.86 -4.63
N GLY A 40 -1.34 -4.71 -4.74
CA GLY A 40 -0.69 -4.09 -5.89
C GLY A 40 -0.55 -4.99 -7.12
N THR A 41 -0.86 -6.29 -7.02
CA THR A 41 -0.82 -7.22 -8.15
C THR A 41 -2.23 -7.42 -8.71
N ALA A 42 -2.44 -7.13 -10.00
CA ALA A 42 -3.70 -7.42 -10.66
C ALA A 42 -3.86 -8.93 -10.93
N ARG A 43 -5.08 -9.45 -10.88
CA ARG A 43 -5.33 -10.84 -11.31
C ARG A 43 -4.96 -11.00 -12.78
N GLY A 44 -4.28 -12.10 -13.10
CA GLY A 44 -3.77 -12.39 -14.44
C GLY A 44 -2.41 -11.75 -14.77
N GLU A 45 -1.90 -10.86 -13.94
CA GLU A 45 -0.59 -10.20 -14.15
C GLU A 45 0.56 -11.21 -14.10
N ARG A 46 0.45 -12.24 -13.25
CA ARG A 46 1.47 -13.27 -13.11
C ARG A 46 1.15 -14.50 -13.97
N PRO A 47 1.91 -14.76 -15.05
CA PRO A 47 1.60 -15.88 -15.97
C PRO A 47 1.58 -17.24 -15.27
N MET A 48 2.46 -17.47 -14.29
CA MET A 48 2.55 -18.75 -13.55
C MET A 48 1.55 -18.85 -12.39
N ARG A 49 0.91 -17.77 -12.00
CA ARG A 49 -0.09 -17.68 -10.93
C ARG A 49 -1.18 -16.66 -11.31
N PRO A 50 -1.98 -16.92 -12.34
CA PRO A 50 -2.96 -15.96 -12.84
C PRO A 50 -4.08 -15.65 -11.84
N ASP A 51 -4.28 -16.49 -10.87
CA ASP A 51 -5.25 -16.34 -9.78
C ASP A 51 -4.71 -15.49 -8.61
N PHE A 52 -3.39 -15.20 -8.56
CA PHE A 52 -2.78 -14.38 -7.52
C PHE A 52 -3.09 -12.90 -7.70
N GLY A 53 -3.29 -12.20 -6.58
CA GLY A 53 -3.50 -10.76 -6.54
C GLY A 53 -4.94 -10.37 -6.22
N CYS A 54 -5.27 -9.09 -6.45
CA CYS A 54 -6.54 -8.48 -6.09
C CYS A 54 -7.27 -7.94 -7.34
N ARG A 55 -8.61 -7.97 -7.32
CA ARG A 55 -9.43 -7.39 -8.39
C ARG A 55 -9.65 -5.89 -8.27
N ILE A 56 -9.07 -5.24 -7.29
CA ILE A 56 -9.20 -3.78 -7.11
C ILE A 56 -8.92 -3.00 -8.39
N HIS A 57 -7.99 -3.48 -9.23
CA HIS A 57 -7.61 -2.86 -10.50
C HIS A 57 -8.73 -2.86 -11.56
N GLU A 58 -9.74 -3.73 -11.43
CA GLU A 58 -10.91 -3.76 -12.31
C GLU A 58 -11.84 -2.55 -12.07
N HIS A 59 -11.73 -1.91 -10.90
CA HIS A 59 -12.55 -0.77 -10.50
C HIS A 59 -11.95 0.60 -10.86
N VAL A 60 -10.76 0.64 -11.50
CA VAL A 60 -10.04 1.90 -11.87
C VAL A 60 -10.93 2.84 -12.69
N PHE A 61 -11.77 2.30 -13.59
CA PHE A 61 -12.68 3.06 -14.43
C PHE A 61 -14.13 3.05 -13.90
N GLY A 62 -14.35 2.51 -12.71
CA GLY A 62 -15.67 2.47 -12.09
C GLY A 62 -16.10 3.82 -11.51
N PRO A 63 -17.42 4.05 -11.37
CA PRO A 63 -17.91 5.24 -10.74
C PRO A 63 -17.51 5.28 -9.24
N ALA A 64 -17.05 6.44 -8.77
CA ALA A 64 -16.71 6.65 -7.37
C ALA A 64 -17.98 6.81 -6.53
N ASN A 65 -18.57 5.70 -6.12
CA ASN A 65 -19.78 5.67 -5.30
C ASN A 65 -19.73 4.56 -4.24
N ALA A 66 -20.71 4.56 -3.33
CA ALA A 66 -20.77 3.61 -2.24
C ALA A 66 -20.86 2.13 -2.70
N ALA A 67 -21.48 1.86 -3.86
CA ALA A 67 -21.56 0.50 -4.40
C ALA A 67 -20.18 0.00 -4.83
N THR A 68 -19.42 0.83 -5.56
CA THR A 68 -18.04 0.53 -5.94
C THR A 68 -17.14 0.37 -4.70
N ALA A 69 -17.31 1.21 -3.68
CA ALA A 69 -16.59 1.06 -2.41
C ALA A 69 -16.84 -0.29 -1.77
N GLY A 70 -18.10 -0.73 -1.74
CA GLY A 70 -18.47 -2.04 -1.20
C GLY A 70 -17.83 -3.19 -1.98
N GLN A 71 -17.79 -3.10 -3.31
CA GLN A 71 -17.14 -4.12 -4.16
C GLN A 71 -15.63 -4.15 -3.94
N VAL A 72 -14.96 -2.99 -3.90
CA VAL A 72 -13.54 -2.88 -3.61
C VAL A 72 -13.22 -3.48 -2.23
N ALA A 73 -14.02 -3.15 -1.20
CA ALA A 73 -13.82 -3.71 0.13
C ALA A 73 -13.97 -5.23 0.16
N PHE A 74 -14.92 -5.77 -0.59
CA PHE A 74 -15.12 -7.22 -0.74
C PHE A 74 -13.93 -7.89 -1.43
N ASP A 75 -13.48 -7.35 -2.58
CA ASP A 75 -12.37 -7.91 -3.35
C ASP A 75 -11.05 -7.87 -2.59
N VAL A 76 -10.81 -6.80 -1.81
CA VAL A 76 -9.65 -6.68 -0.92
C VAL A 76 -9.69 -7.75 0.17
N ARG A 77 -10.83 -7.93 0.83
CA ARG A 77 -11.00 -8.95 1.87
C ARG A 77 -10.79 -10.35 1.30
N GLU A 78 -11.43 -10.68 0.18
CA GLU A 78 -11.28 -11.98 -0.50
C GLU A 78 -9.81 -12.27 -0.83
N ALA A 79 -9.10 -11.28 -1.40
CA ALA A 79 -7.71 -11.43 -1.78
C ALA A 79 -6.81 -11.68 -0.56
N LEU A 80 -6.98 -10.93 0.51
CA LEU A 80 -6.17 -11.06 1.72
C LEU A 80 -6.45 -12.37 2.47
N GLU A 81 -7.71 -12.76 2.63
CA GLU A 81 -8.08 -14.04 3.27
C GLU A 81 -7.52 -15.25 2.51
N ARG A 82 -7.45 -15.14 1.18
CA ARG A 82 -6.92 -16.22 0.33
C ARG A 82 -5.40 -16.28 0.31
N TRP A 83 -4.71 -15.12 0.23
CA TRP A 83 -3.28 -15.06 -0.06
C TRP A 83 -2.40 -14.74 1.14
N GLU A 84 -2.97 -14.22 2.24
CA GLU A 84 -2.24 -13.96 3.48
C GLU A 84 -2.89 -14.67 4.68
N PRO A 85 -2.73 -15.98 4.80
CA PRO A 85 -3.39 -16.77 5.85
C PRO A 85 -2.88 -16.49 7.28
N ARG A 86 -1.81 -15.70 7.42
CA ARG A 86 -1.24 -15.34 8.73
C ARG A 86 -2.00 -14.22 9.43
N ILE A 87 -2.93 -13.56 8.71
CA ILE A 87 -3.75 -12.49 9.28
C ILE A 87 -5.24 -12.84 9.30
N ASP A 88 -5.95 -12.19 10.19
CA ASP A 88 -7.41 -12.10 10.18
C ASP A 88 -7.80 -10.66 9.84
N VAL A 89 -8.47 -10.46 8.71
CA VAL A 89 -8.95 -9.14 8.29
C VAL A 89 -10.16 -8.78 9.16
N THR A 90 -10.02 -7.72 9.95
CA THR A 90 -11.07 -7.26 10.86
C THR A 90 -12.02 -6.30 10.16
N GLU A 91 -11.47 -5.35 9.40
CA GLU A 91 -12.25 -4.32 8.72
C GLU A 91 -11.56 -3.90 7.42
N VAL A 92 -12.36 -3.53 6.42
CA VAL A 92 -11.88 -2.85 5.21
C VAL A 92 -12.76 -1.64 4.98
N ARG A 93 -12.18 -0.46 5.03
CA ARG A 93 -12.83 0.81 4.73
C ARG A 93 -12.28 1.39 3.44
N VAL A 94 -13.17 1.94 2.63
CA VAL A 94 -12.79 2.59 1.37
C VAL A 94 -13.22 4.04 1.45
N GLY A 95 -12.24 4.94 1.45
CA GLY A 95 -12.46 6.37 1.52
C GLY A 95 -12.40 7.03 0.13
N PHE A 96 -13.32 7.97 -0.09
CA PHE A 96 -13.42 8.75 -1.31
C PHE A 96 -12.99 10.22 -1.10
N ASP A 97 -12.38 10.55 0.02
CA ASP A 97 -12.09 11.93 0.42
C ASP A 97 -11.15 12.67 -0.55
N ALA A 98 -10.52 11.93 -1.46
CA ALA A 98 -9.62 12.47 -2.48
C ALA A 98 -10.11 12.21 -3.92
N ILE A 99 -11.43 12.12 -4.15
CA ILE A 99 -12.01 11.90 -5.48
C ILE A 99 -11.54 12.99 -6.47
N GLU A 100 -11.44 14.24 -6.02
CA GLU A 100 -10.92 15.34 -6.84
C GLU A 100 -9.47 15.12 -7.28
N SER A 101 -8.69 14.36 -6.53
CA SER A 101 -7.31 13.98 -6.87
C SER A 101 -7.19 12.63 -7.59
N GLY A 102 -8.30 11.94 -7.84
CA GLY A 102 -8.29 10.59 -8.42
C GLY A 102 -7.67 9.52 -7.51
N THR A 103 -7.56 9.78 -6.21
CA THR A 103 -6.98 8.84 -5.26
C THR A 103 -8.06 8.28 -4.34
N LEU A 104 -8.12 6.96 -4.28
CA LEU A 104 -8.97 6.21 -3.38
C LEU A 104 -8.09 5.57 -2.31
N TYR A 105 -8.47 5.71 -1.06
CA TYR A 105 -7.74 5.11 0.04
C TYR A 105 -8.46 3.87 0.54
N VAL A 106 -7.76 2.76 0.57
CA VAL A 106 -8.22 1.51 1.18
C VAL A 106 -7.53 1.35 2.52
N ASP A 107 -8.31 1.41 3.57
CA ASP A 107 -7.88 1.25 4.94
C ASP A 107 -8.19 -0.19 5.39
N VAL A 108 -7.16 -0.96 5.67
CA VAL A 108 -7.25 -2.37 6.03
C VAL A 108 -6.90 -2.55 7.50
N GLY A 109 -7.89 -2.83 8.32
CA GLY A 109 -7.70 -3.31 9.68
C GLY A 109 -7.47 -4.81 9.70
N TYR A 110 -6.43 -5.27 10.36
CA TYR A 110 -6.11 -6.70 10.47
C TYR A 110 -5.46 -7.03 11.81
N ARG A 111 -5.45 -8.31 12.13
CA ARG A 111 -4.78 -8.87 13.29
C ARG A 111 -3.92 -10.07 12.86
N VAL A 112 -2.70 -10.13 13.34
CA VAL A 112 -1.83 -11.28 13.10
C VAL A 112 -2.32 -12.45 13.93
N ARG A 113 -2.52 -13.61 13.30
CA ARG A 113 -2.94 -14.83 14.00
C ARG A 113 -1.94 -15.20 15.08
N GLY A 114 -2.43 -15.55 16.25
CA GLY A 114 -1.58 -15.85 17.41
C GLY A 114 -1.13 -14.62 18.21
N LEU A 115 -1.42 -13.41 17.71
CA LEU A 115 -1.27 -12.16 18.44
C LEU A 115 -2.63 -11.48 18.62
N ASN A 116 -2.82 -10.86 19.78
CA ASN A 116 -4.04 -10.09 20.03
C ASN A 116 -3.80 -8.58 19.84
N ASP A 117 -2.97 -8.23 18.86
CA ASP A 117 -2.60 -6.85 18.55
C ASP A 117 -3.28 -6.40 17.24
N PRO A 118 -4.28 -5.51 17.32
CA PRO A 118 -4.94 -4.98 16.13
C PRO A 118 -4.01 -4.00 15.41
N ARG A 119 -3.96 -4.11 14.08
CA ARG A 119 -3.12 -3.31 13.20
C ARG A 119 -3.93 -2.70 12.08
N ASN A 120 -3.39 -1.65 11.49
CA ASN A 120 -4.00 -0.94 10.39
C ASN A 120 -2.98 -0.63 9.31
N LEU A 121 -3.36 -0.80 8.05
CA LEU A 121 -2.57 -0.44 6.87
C LEU A 121 -3.43 0.37 5.90
N VAL A 122 -2.98 1.57 5.56
CA VAL A 122 -3.59 2.39 4.51
C VAL A 122 -2.88 2.13 3.19
N PHE A 123 -3.65 1.71 2.19
CA PHE A 123 -3.17 1.47 0.83
C PHE A 123 -3.77 2.53 -0.11
N PRO A 124 -2.95 3.41 -0.70
CA PRO A 124 -3.42 4.35 -1.71
C PRO A 124 -3.67 3.61 -3.03
N PHE A 125 -4.83 3.84 -3.62
CA PHE A 125 -5.20 3.32 -4.92
C PHE A 125 -5.64 4.47 -5.83
N TYR A 126 -5.08 4.54 -7.04
CA TYR A 126 -5.37 5.60 -7.98
C TYR A 126 -6.53 5.19 -8.90
N VAL A 127 -7.56 6.02 -8.92
CA VAL A 127 -8.67 5.94 -9.87
C VAL A 127 -8.47 7.03 -10.91
N ILE A 128 -8.67 6.72 -12.20
CA ILE A 128 -8.61 7.72 -13.26
C ILE A 128 -9.92 8.51 -13.18
N PRO A 129 -9.90 9.84 -12.96
CA PRO A 129 -11.11 10.66 -12.97
C PRO A 129 -11.82 10.53 -14.32
N ALA A 130 -13.15 10.52 -14.31
CA ALA A 130 -13.93 10.57 -15.56
C ALA A 130 -13.55 11.84 -16.35
N GLU A 131 -13.34 11.72 -17.66
CA GLU A 131 -13.03 12.86 -18.55
C GLU A 131 -14.01 14.00 -18.32
N GLY A 132 -13.51 15.14 -17.85
CA GLY A 132 -14.30 16.34 -17.57
C GLY A 132 -13.61 17.32 -16.61
N ASP A 133 -12.61 16.89 -15.87
CA ASP A 133 -11.91 17.73 -14.88
C ASP A 133 -10.42 17.87 -15.22
N GLU A 134 -10.12 18.53 -16.37
CA GLU A 134 -8.72 18.86 -16.73
C GLU A 134 -8.04 19.78 -15.71
N THR A 135 -8.79 20.38 -14.77
CA THR A 135 -8.26 21.27 -13.75
C THR A 135 -7.56 20.51 -12.61
N ALA A 136 -7.89 19.25 -12.39
CA ALA A 136 -7.31 18.44 -11.30
C ALA A 136 -5.89 17.92 -11.59
N LEU A 137 -5.49 17.83 -12.86
CA LEU A 137 -4.17 17.32 -13.24
C LEU A 137 -3.03 18.32 -13.04
N ALA A 138 -3.34 19.62 -12.81
CA ALA A 138 -2.34 20.66 -12.67
C ALA A 138 -1.79 20.85 -11.24
N THR A 139 -2.42 20.24 -10.23
CA THR A 139 -2.00 20.38 -8.83
C THR A 139 -1.53 19.05 -8.26
N GLY A 140 -0.41 18.56 -8.78
CA GLY A 140 0.36 17.52 -8.08
C GLY A 140 0.79 18.06 -6.70
N PRO A 141 0.89 17.20 -5.66
CA PRO A 141 1.33 17.65 -4.35
C PRO A 141 2.70 18.31 -4.48
N ALA A 142 2.75 19.61 -4.25
CA ALA A 142 3.98 20.37 -4.19
C ALA A 142 4.87 19.71 -3.15
N ARG A 143 5.92 19.05 -3.64
CA ARG A 143 6.99 18.52 -2.82
C ARG A 143 7.56 19.71 -2.04
N ALA A 144 7.25 19.79 -0.76
CA ALA A 144 7.80 20.79 0.13
C ALA A 144 9.33 20.66 0.10
N ALA A 145 9.97 21.54 -0.67
CA ALA A 145 11.41 21.68 -0.67
C ALA A 145 11.77 22.30 0.67
N THR A 146 12.35 21.52 1.55
CA THR A 146 12.97 22.02 2.79
C THR A 146 14.08 22.97 2.39
N PRO A 147 14.07 24.26 2.79
CA PRO A 147 15.18 25.16 2.49
C PRO A 147 16.42 24.69 3.25
N ILE A 148 17.47 24.36 2.52
CA ILE A 148 18.80 24.11 3.08
C ILE A 148 19.31 25.44 3.59
N THR A 149 19.27 25.63 4.90
CA THR A 149 19.90 26.77 5.58
C THR A 149 21.42 26.63 5.42
N ARG A 150 21.99 27.40 4.51
CA ARG A 150 23.45 27.58 4.42
C ARG A 150 23.92 28.23 5.72
N SER A 151 24.58 27.44 6.54
CA SER A 151 25.35 27.95 7.67
C SER A 151 26.46 28.89 7.18
N ALA A 152 26.40 30.13 7.60
CA ALA A 152 27.41 31.14 7.29
C ALA A 152 28.71 30.75 8.02
N VAL A 153 29.80 30.71 7.26
CA VAL A 153 31.17 30.59 7.75
C VAL A 153 31.54 31.93 8.42
N PRO A 154 31.99 31.99 9.67
CA PRO A 154 32.52 33.23 10.22
C PRO A 154 33.93 33.46 9.67
N THR A 155 34.07 34.54 8.91
CA THR A 155 35.36 35.13 8.53
C THR A 155 36.00 35.73 9.78
N GLY A 156 37.03 35.05 10.32
CA GLY A 156 37.91 35.62 11.30
C GLY A 156 38.86 36.61 10.62
N GLY A 157 38.76 37.89 10.97
CA GLY A 157 39.72 38.91 10.60
C GLY A 157 40.79 39.03 11.71
N ALA A 158 41.99 39.18 11.25
CA ALA A 158 43.21 39.75 11.81
C ALA A 158 43.37 39.88 13.33
#